data_cceada9ff38485a50c09a94b1b876613
#
_entry.id   cceada9ff38485a50c09a94b1b876613
#
_cell.length_a   1.000
_cell.length_b   1.000
_cell.length_c   1.000
_cell.angle_alpha   90.00
_cell.angle_beta   90.00
_cell.angle_gamma   90.00
#
_symmetry.space_group_name_H-M   'P 1'
#
loop_
_entity.id
_entity.type
_entity.pdbx_description
1 polymer ?
#
loop_
_entity_poly.entity_id
_entity_poly.type
_entity_poly.pdbx_seq_one_letter_code
_entity_poly.pdbx_strand_id
1 'polypeptide(L)'
;MSTLDWGLKNRLSRIIKTDGRTVMLAVDHGYFLGPTSGLEDAEKTIKPLLPYADALMPTRGIIRTSVSSSTETPMVLRVSGGNSILDEDLSNEGLTVSMEDAVRLNVAAVAISIYVGSPNQKETLLNLTKLVDEGHRYGIPVLAVTAVGKSMGRDARYLALCCRIAAELGAHFVKTY
;
A
#
# COMPACT_ATOMS: atom_id res chain seq x y z
N MET A 1 -23.08 11.27 6.33
CA MET A 1 -22.70 9.97 6.97
C MET A 1 -21.87 9.20 5.98
N SER A 2 -20.75 8.60 6.42
CA SER A 2 -19.91 7.76 5.54
C SER A 2 -20.73 6.58 5.02
N THR A 3 -20.74 6.40 3.70
CA THR A 3 -21.43 5.28 3.01
C THR A 3 -20.64 3.97 3.06
N LEU A 4 -19.47 3.97 3.70
CA LEU A 4 -18.65 2.75 3.86
C LEU A 4 -19.41 1.71 4.67
N ASP A 5 -19.33 0.45 4.23
CA ASP A 5 -19.90 -0.66 4.96
C ASP A 5 -19.16 -0.92 6.29
N TRP A 6 -19.73 -1.75 7.14
CA TRP A 6 -19.16 -2.04 8.45
C TRP A 6 -17.78 -2.70 8.35
N GLY A 7 -17.57 -3.60 7.37
CA GLY A 7 -16.31 -4.30 7.18
C GLY A 7 -15.15 -3.37 6.83
N LEU A 8 -15.39 -2.43 5.92
CA LEU A 8 -14.42 -1.39 5.57
C LEU A 8 -14.06 -0.53 6.79
N LYS A 9 -15.08 -0.06 7.53
CA LYS A 9 -14.89 0.76 8.74
C LYS A 9 -14.09 0.02 9.81
N ASN A 10 -14.44 -1.24 10.07
CA ASN A 10 -13.76 -2.06 11.07
C ASN A 10 -12.28 -2.26 10.72
N ARG A 11 -11.97 -2.54 9.45
CA ARG A 11 -10.58 -2.68 9.01
C ARG A 11 -9.80 -1.38 9.09
N LEU A 12 -10.40 -0.26 8.66
CA LEU A 12 -9.76 1.06 8.75
C LEU A 12 -9.47 1.46 10.19
N SER A 13 -10.38 1.19 11.14
CA SER A 13 -10.16 1.53 12.55
C SER A 13 -9.06 0.71 13.23
N ARG A 14 -8.67 -0.41 12.64
CA ARG A 14 -7.49 -1.17 13.10
C ARG A 14 -6.18 -0.49 12.68
N ILE A 15 -6.18 0.23 11.55
CA ILE A 15 -5.01 0.92 11.00
C ILE A 15 -4.92 2.34 11.55
N ILE A 16 -6.00 3.13 11.42
CA ILE A 16 -6.08 4.51 11.89
C ILE A 16 -6.74 4.49 13.27
N LYS A 17 -5.99 4.92 14.29
CA LYS A 17 -6.44 4.84 15.67
C LYS A 17 -7.50 5.89 16.00
N THR A 18 -8.06 5.82 17.19
CA THR A 18 -9.14 6.71 17.64
C THR A 18 -8.76 8.19 17.69
N ASP A 19 -7.46 8.49 17.79
CA ASP A 19 -6.90 9.85 17.73
C ASP A 19 -6.69 10.34 16.29
N GLY A 20 -7.08 9.55 15.27
CA GLY A 20 -6.93 9.87 13.86
C GLY A 20 -5.52 9.66 13.30
N ARG A 21 -4.61 9.03 14.04
CA ARG A 21 -3.20 8.84 13.68
C ARG A 21 -2.87 7.38 13.42
N THR A 22 -1.74 7.15 12.72
CA THR A 22 -1.16 5.83 12.51
C THR A 22 0.34 5.93 12.29
N VAL A 23 1.10 5.02 12.87
CA VAL A 23 2.51 4.78 12.55
C VAL A 23 2.56 3.49 11.72
N MET A 24 2.81 3.61 10.42
CA MET A 24 2.88 2.47 9.51
C MET A 24 4.34 2.15 9.19
N LEU A 25 4.80 0.97 9.59
CA LEU A 25 6.11 0.44 9.22
C LEU A 25 6.04 -0.13 7.79
N ALA A 26 6.71 0.53 6.83
CA ALA A 26 6.76 0.07 5.44
C ALA A 26 8.02 -0.76 5.20
N VAL A 27 7.85 -2.02 4.81
CA VAL A 27 8.91 -2.99 4.51
C VAL A 27 8.70 -3.66 3.14
N ASP A 28 7.92 -3.01 2.28
CA ASP A 28 7.57 -3.51 0.95
C ASP A 28 8.62 -3.20 -0.12
N HIS A 29 9.50 -2.23 0.08
CA HIS A 29 10.40 -1.71 -0.95
C HIS A 29 11.48 -2.69 -1.44
N GLY A 30 11.74 -3.79 -0.71
CA GLY A 30 12.62 -4.86 -1.17
C GLY A 30 12.17 -5.52 -2.47
N TYR A 31 10.88 -5.44 -2.85
CA TYR A 31 10.38 -6.08 -4.07
C TYR A 31 10.97 -5.46 -5.35
N PHE A 32 11.37 -4.18 -5.31
CA PHE A 32 11.98 -3.51 -6.46
C PHE A 32 13.44 -3.10 -6.23
N LEU A 33 13.87 -2.93 -4.97
CA LEU A 33 15.26 -2.59 -4.62
C LEU A 33 16.17 -3.82 -4.46
N GLY A 34 15.60 -5.01 -4.24
CA GLY A 34 16.35 -6.22 -3.88
C GLY A 34 16.71 -6.25 -2.39
N PRO A 35 17.77 -6.97 -1.99
CA PRO A 35 18.23 -7.08 -0.60
C PRO A 35 18.90 -5.78 -0.16
N THR A 36 18.09 -4.78 0.10
CA THR A 36 18.55 -3.45 0.52
C THR A 36 18.83 -3.42 2.02
N SER A 37 19.66 -2.45 2.44
CA SER A 37 20.05 -2.26 3.84
C SER A 37 18.84 -2.21 4.77
N GLY A 38 18.87 -3.05 5.81
CA GLY A 38 17.79 -3.22 6.77
C GLY A 38 16.68 -4.18 6.32
N LEU A 39 16.73 -4.73 5.11
CA LEU A 39 15.78 -5.76 4.62
C LEU A 39 16.49 -7.00 4.05
N GLU A 40 17.78 -7.17 4.29
CA GLU A 40 18.51 -8.41 3.96
C GLU A 40 17.96 -9.61 4.76
N ASP A 41 17.54 -9.34 6.00
CA ASP A 41 16.82 -10.27 6.88
C ASP A 41 15.59 -9.52 7.43
N ALA A 42 14.47 -9.68 6.74
CA ALA A 42 13.25 -8.93 7.06
C ALA A 42 12.67 -9.29 8.44
N GLU A 43 12.76 -10.57 8.87
CA GLU A 43 12.26 -10.98 10.19
C GLU A 43 13.05 -10.27 11.31
N LYS A 44 14.36 -10.21 11.19
CA LYS A 44 15.24 -9.58 12.16
C LYS A 44 15.01 -8.07 12.29
N THR A 45 14.63 -7.44 11.19
CA THR A 45 14.31 -6.02 11.17
C THR A 45 12.90 -5.74 11.68
N ILE A 46 11.90 -6.53 11.25
CA ILE A 46 10.49 -6.29 11.56
C ILE A 46 10.21 -6.57 13.04
N LYS A 47 10.67 -7.70 13.57
CA LYS A 47 10.32 -8.19 14.91
C LYS A 47 10.52 -7.16 16.04
N PRO A 48 11.66 -6.45 16.15
CA PRO A 48 11.87 -5.46 17.21
C PRO A 48 11.08 -4.15 16.98
N LEU A 49 10.61 -3.86 15.76
CA LEU A 49 9.91 -2.64 15.40
C LEU A 49 8.38 -2.76 15.49
N LEU A 50 7.83 -3.98 15.40
CA LEU A 50 6.39 -4.21 15.47
C LEU A 50 5.70 -3.60 16.70
N PRO A 51 6.28 -3.63 17.92
CA PRO A 51 5.65 -3.01 19.09
C PRO A 51 5.44 -1.49 18.99
N TYR A 52 6.13 -0.84 18.07
CA TYR A 52 6.06 0.61 17.85
C TYR A 52 5.25 1.00 16.62
N ALA A 53 4.69 0.01 15.90
CA ALA A 53 3.93 0.22 14.68
C ALA A 53 2.44 -0.08 14.90
N ASP A 54 1.58 0.82 14.45
CA ASP A 54 0.13 0.62 14.41
C ASP A 54 -0.30 -0.28 13.25
N ALA A 55 0.48 -0.30 12.18
CA ALA A 55 0.29 -1.16 11.01
C ALA A 55 1.63 -1.51 10.36
N LEU A 56 1.68 -2.66 9.68
CA LEU A 56 2.81 -3.10 8.87
C LEU A 56 2.41 -3.11 7.39
N MET A 57 3.24 -2.52 6.52
CA MET A 57 3.04 -2.56 5.06
C MET A 57 4.09 -3.45 4.39
N PRO A 58 3.83 -4.75 4.26
CA PRO A 58 4.72 -5.74 3.66
C PRO A 58 4.27 -6.18 2.27
N THR A 59 5.14 -6.93 1.58
CA THR A 59 4.74 -7.77 0.44
C THR A 59 4.17 -9.11 0.92
N ARG A 60 3.52 -9.85 0.01
CA ARG A 60 3.03 -11.21 0.24
C ARG A 60 4.14 -12.18 0.69
N GLY A 61 5.32 -12.06 0.08
CA GLY A 61 6.48 -12.87 0.44
C GLY A 61 6.91 -12.62 1.88
N ILE A 62 7.06 -11.37 2.27
CA ILE A 62 7.43 -10.97 3.65
C ILE A 62 6.41 -11.48 4.68
N ILE A 63 5.11 -11.37 4.42
CA ILE A 63 4.10 -11.93 5.34
C ILE A 63 4.33 -13.42 5.59
N ARG A 64 4.56 -14.19 4.52
CA ARG A 64 4.68 -15.66 4.60
C ARG A 64 5.98 -16.15 5.21
N THR A 65 7.06 -15.38 5.13
CA THR A 65 8.40 -15.84 5.54
C THR A 65 8.94 -15.16 6.79
N SER A 66 8.48 -13.94 7.09
CA SER A 66 9.16 -13.06 8.04
C SER A 66 8.24 -12.45 9.10
N VAL A 67 6.93 -12.74 9.03
CA VAL A 67 5.94 -12.24 10.01
C VAL A 67 5.32 -13.42 10.74
N SER A 68 5.34 -13.38 12.08
CA SER A 68 4.68 -14.41 12.88
C SER A 68 3.18 -14.42 12.62
N SER A 69 2.60 -15.61 12.47
CA SER A 69 1.15 -15.80 12.33
C SER A 69 0.35 -15.40 13.59
N SER A 70 1.02 -15.22 14.72
CA SER A 70 0.43 -14.75 15.98
C SER A 70 0.44 -13.23 16.13
N THR A 71 0.95 -12.47 15.14
CA THR A 71 0.98 -11.00 15.25
C THR A 71 -0.43 -10.40 15.18
N GLU A 72 -0.70 -9.44 16.07
CA GLU A 72 -1.95 -8.68 16.10
C GLU A 72 -1.86 -7.38 15.28
N THR A 73 -0.65 -6.97 14.87
CA THR A 73 -0.42 -5.77 14.05
C THR A 73 -1.14 -5.92 12.70
N PRO A 74 -2.06 -5.01 12.33
CA PRO A 74 -2.77 -5.09 11.08
C PRO A 74 -1.84 -4.96 9.87
N MET A 75 -2.06 -5.80 8.85
CA MET A 75 -1.28 -5.82 7.61
C MET A 75 -1.94 -4.96 6.55
N VAL A 76 -1.14 -4.09 5.90
CA VAL A 76 -1.50 -3.35 4.69
C VAL A 76 -0.69 -3.96 3.54
N LEU A 77 -1.28 -4.89 2.83
CA LEU A 77 -0.58 -5.72 1.84
C LEU A 77 -0.26 -4.94 0.57
N ARG A 78 1.01 -4.84 0.18
CA ARG A 78 1.41 -4.36 -1.15
C ARG A 78 0.94 -5.32 -2.22
N VAL A 79 0.09 -4.84 -3.15
CA VAL A 79 -0.52 -5.66 -4.22
C VAL A 79 -0.11 -5.23 -5.63
N SER A 80 0.67 -4.17 -5.78
CA SER A 80 1.24 -3.76 -7.07
C SER A 80 2.75 -3.94 -7.10
N GLY A 81 3.28 -4.09 -8.32
CA GLY A 81 4.70 -4.28 -8.59
C GLY A 81 4.91 -4.71 -10.04
N GLY A 82 6.08 -5.24 -10.35
CA GLY A 82 6.45 -5.70 -11.70
C GLY A 82 7.63 -4.95 -12.30
N ASN A 83 8.20 -4.00 -11.54
CA ASN A 83 9.38 -3.22 -11.90
C ASN A 83 10.56 -3.54 -10.96
N SER A 84 11.72 -3.00 -11.29
CA SER A 84 12.92 -3.06 -10.46
C SER A 84 13.78 -1.82 -10.64
N ILE A 85 14.80 -1.65 -9.80
CA ILE A 85 15.79 -0.56 -9.96
C ILE A 85 16.59 -0.64 -11.25
N LEU A 86 16.49 -1.74 -11.99
CA LEU A 86 17.14 -1.91 -13.30
C LEU A 86 16.32 -1.26 -14.43
N ASP A 87 15.05 -0.93 -14.16
CA ASP A 87 14.19 -0.26 -15.13
C ASP A 87 14.49 1.26 -15.17
N GLU A 88 14.39 1.84 -16.35
CA GLU A 88 14.52 3.30 -16.53
C GLU A 88 13.39 4.06 -15.81
N ASP A 89 12.20 3.46 -15.75
CA ASP A 89 10.99 4.01 -15.15
C ASP A 89 10.30 3.02 -14.23
N LEU A 90 10.20 3.36 -12.96
CA LEU A 90 9.55 2.56 -11.92
C LEU A 90 8.02 2.61 -11.97
N SER A 91 7.42 3.36 -12.89
CA SER A 91 5.95 3.50 -12.96
C SER A 91 5.23 2.34 -13.64
N ASN A 92 5.96 1.43 -14.30
CA ASN A 92 5.38 0.29 -14.99
C ASN A 92 5.02 -0.83 -14.00
N GLU A 93 3.98 -0.59 -13.19
CA GLU A 93 3.47 -1.53 -12.20
C GLU A 93 2.11 -2.10 -12.61
N GLY A 94 1.94 -3.42 -12.40
CA GLY A 94 0.66 -4.12 -12.48
C GLY A 94 0.21 -4.67 -11.13
N LEU A 95 -0.97 -5.28 -11.08
CA LEU A 95 -1.44 -6.01 -9.90
C LEU A 95 -0.75 -7.38 -9.84
N THR A 96 -0.08 -7.66 -8.74
CA THR A 96 0.72 -8.88 -8.50
C THR A 96 0.09 -9.82 -7.49
N VAL A 97 -0.97 -9.36 -6.80
CA VAL A 97 -1.71 -10.12 -5.79
C VAL A 97 -3.20 -9.92 -6.02
N SER A 98 -3.98 -11.00 -6.00
CA SER A 98 -5.44 -10.93 -6.08
C SER A 98 -6.07 -10.56 -4.74
N MET A 99 -7.32 -10.07 -4.79
CA MET A 99 -8.08 -9.75 -3.58
C MET A 99 -8.41 -11.02 -2.76
N GLU A 100 -8.61 -12.17 -3.41
CA GLU A 100 -8.82 -13.46 -2.73
C GLU A 100 -7.59 -13.87 -1.90
N ASP A 101 -6.37 -13.64 -2.40
CA ASP A 101 -5.15 -13.92 -1.62
C ASP A 101 -5.02 -12.93 -0.44
N ALA A 102 -5.42 -11.68 -0.63
CA ALA A 102 -5.47 -10.69 0.45
C ALA A 102 -6.46 -11.11 1.57
N VAL A 103 -7.64 -11.62 1.19
CA VAL A 103 -8.61 -12.19 2.14
C VAL A 103 -8.02 -13.38 2.89
N ARG A 104 -7.39 -14.32 2.18
CA ARG A 104 -6.76 -15.51 2.79
C ARG A 104 -5.63 -15.16 3.74
N LEU A 105 -4.90 -14.07 3.50
CA LEU A 105 -3.86 -13.55 4.37
C LEU A 105 -4.42 -12.70 5.54
N ASN A 106 -5.74 -12.55 5.62
CA ASN A 106 -6.43 -11.79 6.66
C ASN A 106 -5.92 -10.35 6.80
N VAL A 107 -5.61 -9.68 5.68
CA VAL A 107 -5.07 -8.33 5.72
C VAL A 107 -6.13 -7.29 6.08
N ALA A 108 -5.71 -6.19 6.71
CA ALA A 108 -6.58 -5.08 7.08
C ALA A 108 -6.80 -4.09 5.92
N ALA A 109 -5.87 -4.03 4.97
CA ALA A 109 -5.99 -3.22 3.75
C ALA A 109 -5.04 -3.75 2.68
N VAL A 110 -5.23 -3.27 1.44
CA VAL A 110 -4.28 -3.45 0.35
C VAL A 110 -3.70 -2.12 -0.08
N ALA A 111 -2.44 -2.12 -0.58
CA ALA A 111 -1.72 -0.93 -1.02
C ALA A 111 -1.30 -1.04 -2.49
N ILE A 112 -1.52 0.01 -3.25
CA ILE A 112 -1.13 0.14 -4.65
C ILE A 112 -0.40 1.47 -4.88
N SER A 113 0.67 1.48 -5.69
CA SER A 113 1.26 2.75 -6.15
C SER A 113 0.51 3.32 -7.34
N ILE A 114 0.43 4.65 -7.36
CA ILE A 114 0.03 5.43 -8.54
C ILE A 114 1.12 6.43 -8.87
N TYR A 115 1.40 6.61 -10.17
CA TYR A 115 2.50 7.42 -10.66
C TYR A 115 1.96 8.53 -11.58
N VAL A 116 1.60 9.67 -10.98
CA VAL A 116 1.06 10.82 -11.72
C VAL A 116 2.18 11.59 -12.43
N GLY A 117 1.98 11.88 -13.71
CA GLY A 117 2.98 12.52 -14.56
C GLY A 117 4.07 11.57 -15.09
N SER A 118 3.84 10.24 -15.01
CA SER A 118 4.72 9.22 -15.60
C SER A 118 4.17 8.67 -16.91
N PRO A 119 4.97 7.97 -17.71
CA PRO A 119 4.50 7.31 -18.95
C PRO A 119 3.37 6.31 -18.69
N ASN A 120 3.37 5.62 -17.56
CA ASN A 120 2.40 4.60 -17.20
C ASN A 120 1.28 5.11 -16.28
N GLN A 121 1.08 6.44 -16.18
CA GLN A 121 0.04 7.05 -15.34
C GLN A 121 -1.32 6.39 -15.53
N LYS A 122 -1.78 6.29 -16.79
CA LYS A 122 -3.11 5.73 -17.09
C LYS A 122 -3.27 4.33 -16.54
N GLU A 123 -2.29 3.47 -16.72
CA GLU A 123 -2.34 2.07 -16.27
C GLU A 123 -2.43 1.99 -14.75
N THR A 124 -1.61 2.75 -14.03
CA THR A 124 -1.62 2.73 -12.55
C THR A 124 -2.92 3.28 -11.97
N LEU A 125 -3.54 4.27 -12.60
CA LEU A 125 -4.85 4.80 -12.20
C LEU A 125 -5.99 3.81 -12.49
N LEU A 126 -5.98 3.11 -13.62
CA LEU A 126 -6.96 2.07 -13.93
C LEU A 126 -6.83 0.87 -12.97
N ASN A 127 -5.60 0.50 -12.62
CA ASN A 127 -5.36 -0.54 -11.61
C ASN A 127 -5.89 -0.13 -10.23
N LEU A 128 -5.76 1.15 -9.83
CA LEU A 128 -6.36 1.68 -8.60
C LEU A 128 -7.89 1.53 -8.62
N THR A 129 -8.56 1.97 -9.69
CA THR A 129 -10.04 1.88 -9.78
C THR A 129 -10.53 0.43 -9.71
N LYS A 130 -9.89 -0.46 -10.45
CA LYS A 130 -10.19 -1.90 -10.40
C LYS A 130 -10.04 -2.45 -8.98
N LEU A 131 -8.94 -2.10 -8.31
CA LEU A 131 -8.67 -2.57 -6.95
C LEU A 131 -9.68 -1.99 -5.93
N VAL A 132 -10.14 -0.73 -6.12
CA VAL A 132 -11.20 -0.11 -5.30
C VAL A 132 -12.50 -0.86 -5.44
N ASP A 133 -12.93 -1.20 -6.66
CA ASP A 133 -14.15 -1.97 -6.91
C ASP A 133 -14.09 -3.36 -6.26
N GLU A 134 -12.96 -4.04 -6.37
CA GLU A 134 -12.72 -5.30 -5.67
C GLU A 134 -12.71 -5.11 -4.15
N GLY A 135 -12.06 -4.06 -3.66
CA GLY A 135 -12.02 -3.69 -2.25
C GLY A 135 -13.40 -3.50 -1.64
N HIS A 136 -14.30 -2.81 -2.35
CA HIS A 136 -15.70 -2.68 -1.95
C HIS A 136 -16.42 -4.03 -1.89
N ARG A 137 -16.21 -4.90 -2.86
CA ARG A 137 -16.83 -6.23 -2.92
C ARG A 137 -16.44 -7.12 -1.74
N TYR A 138 -15.19 -7.04 -1.29
CA TYR A 138 -14.65 -7.86 -0.21
C TYR A 138 -14.58 -7.14 1.15
N GLY A 139 -14.98 -5.87 1.20
CA GLY A 139 -14.90 -5.05 2.42
C GLY A 139 -13.46 -4.74 2.85
N ILE A 140 -12.49 -4.71 1.93
CA ILE A 140 -11.07 -4.45 2.18
C ILE A 140 -10.70 -3.04 1.71
N PRO A 141 -10.24 -2.13 2.59
CA PRO A 141 -9.82 -0.80 2.20
C PRO A 141 -8.61 -0.80 1.27
N VAL A 142 -8.54 0.21 0.40
CA VAL A 142 -7.43 0.42 -0.54
C VAL A 142 -6.66 1.68 -0.16
N LEU A 143 -5.35 1.52 0.05
CA LEU A 143 -4.36 2.59 0.20
C LEU A 143 -3.77 2.93 -1.16
N ALA A 144 -3.89 4.17 -1.60
CA ALA A 144 -3.11 4.68 -2.71
C ALA A 144 -1.79 5.27 -2.21
N VAL A 145 -0.67 4.72 -2.64
CA VAL A 145 0.67 5.28 -2.42
C VAL A 145 1.01 6.15 -3.62
N THR A 146 1.13 7.46 -3.41
CA THR A 146 1.32 8.40 -4.51
C THR A 146 2.80 8.64 -4.79
N ALA A 147 3.15 8.69 -6.07
CA ALA A 147 4.43 9.15 -6.57
C ALA A 147 4.22 10.09 -7.75
N VAL A 148 5.12 11.04 -7.94
CA VAL A 148 5.15 11.91 -9.12
C VAL A 148 6.23 11.44 -10.08
N GLY A 149 6.10 11.76 -11.37
CA GLY A 149 7.12 11.46 -12.37
C GLY A 149 8.48 12.07 -12.01
N LYS A 150 9.57 11.42 -12.43
CA LYS A 150 10.96 11.83 -12.10
C LYS A 150 11.25 13.31 -12.37
N SER A 151 10.65 13.88 -13.40
CA SER A 151 10.85 15.28 -13.82
C SER A 151 10.08 16.32 -12.99
N MET A 152 9.14 15.89 -12.11
CA MET A 152 8.20 16.80 -11.44
C MET A 152 8.65 17.24 -10.05
N GLY A 153 9.62 16.58 -9.46
CA GLY A 153 10.06 16.87 -8.10
C GLY A 153 8.98 16.68 -7.03
N ARG A 154 9.33 16.92 -5.77
CA ARG A 154 8.41 16.83 -4.62
C ARG A 154 7.79 18.19 -4.31
N ASP A 155 7.03 18.73 -5.25
CA ASP A 155 6.31 19.99 -5.10
C ASP A 155 4.92 19.73 -4.49
N ALA A 156 4.52 20.55 -3.52
CA ALA A 156 3.22 20.44 -2.85
C ALA A 156 2.03 20.45 -3.81
N ARG A 157 2.12 21.21 -4.93
CA ARG A 157 1.09 21.26 -5.96
C ARG A 157 0.88 19.90 -6.61
N TYR A 158 1.96 19.19 -6.95
CA TYR A 158 1.86 17.88 -7.61
C TYR A 158 1.46 16.79 -6.62
N LEU A 159 1.90 16.89 -5.35
CA LEU A 159 1.45 15.99 -4.29
C LEU A 159 -0.05 16.15 -4.03
N ALA A 160 -0.54 17.39 -3.97
CA ALA A 160 -1.98 17.67 -3.83
C ALA A 160 -2.78 17.12 -5.03
N LEU A 161 -2.27 17.26 -6.26
CA LEU A 161 -2.88 16.67 -7.45
C LEU A 161 -2.99 15.14 -7.34
N CYS A 162 -1.91 14.46 -6.94
CA CYS A 162 -1.91 13.01 -6.75
C CYS A 162 -2.94 12.56 -5.70
N CYS A 163 -2.97 13.25 -4.55
CA CYS A 163 -3.93 12.95 -3.48
C CYS A 163 -5.38 13.17 -3.96
N ARG A 164 -5.63 14.25 -4.70
CA ARG A 164 -6.96 14.53 -5.26
C ARG A 164 -7.39 13.46 -6.25
N ILE A 165 -6.51 13.07 -7.18
CA ILE A 165 -6.80 11.99 -8.14
C ILE A 165 -7.12 10.69 -7.39
N ALA A 166 -6.28 10.29 -6.42
CA ALA A 166 -6.50 9.09 -5.64
C ALA A 166 -7.87 9.10 -4.93
N ALA A 167 -8.24 10.22 -4.31
CA ALA A 167 -9.52 10.38 -3.62
C ALA A 167 -10.72 10.32 -4.58
N GLU A 168 -10.64 10.99 -5.73
CA GLU A 168 -11.71 10.96 -6.75
C GLU A 168 -11.90 9.58 -7.39
N LEU A 169 -10.83 8.77 -7.45
CA LEU A 169 -10.89 7.39 -7.93
C LEU A 169 -11.30 6.39 -6.82
N GLY A 170 -11.61 6.88 -5.62
CA GLY A 170 -12.22 6.09 -4.55
C GLY A 170 -11.23 5.44 -3.58
N ALA A 171 -9.95 5.82 -3.58
CA ALA A 171 -9.01 5.34 -2.55
C ALA A 171 -9.54 5.68 -1.15
N HIS A 172 -9.47 4.71 -0.23
CA HIS A 172 -10.03 4.88 1.12
C HIS A 172 -9.09 5.72 2.01
N PHE A 173 -7.80 5.66 1.75
CA PHE A 173 -6.78 6.51 2.36
C PHE A 173 -5.58 6.64 1.42
N VAL A 174 -4.76 7.66 1.63
CA VAL A 174 -3.66 8.02 0.72
C VAL A 174 -2.38 8.20 1.52
N LYS A 175 -1.29 7.59 1.04
CA LYS A 175 0.06 7.85 1.52
C LYS A 175 0.76 8.77 0.52
N THR A 176 1.19 9.93 1.00
CA THR A 176 1.99 10.89 0.23
C THR A 176 3.25 11.28 1.01
N TYR A 177 4.10 12.12 0.43
CA TYR A 177 5.35 12.57 1.05
C TYR A 177 5.18 13.87 1.82
#